data_88e2f45e8054cb9936ce8e0eba919469
#
_entry.id   88e2f45e8054cb9936ce8e0eba919469
#
_cell.length_a   1.000
_cell.length_b   1.000
_cell.length_c   1.000
_cell.angle_alpha   90.00
_cell.angle_beta   90.00
_cell.angle_gamma   90.00
#
_symmetry.space_group_name_H-M   'P 1'
#
loop_
_entity.id
_entity.type
_entity.pdbx_description
1 polymer ?
#
loop_
_entity_poly.entity_id
_entity_poly.type
_entity_poly.pdbx_seq_one_letter_code
_entity_poly.pdbx_strand_id
1 'polypeptide(L)'
;MSTLRLLAANYNYKMTNMKKGVACLQYYKSPCGQMILASVDDELCLCDWNDMPCSERNMRRVMRMMRVEFTRRSSDVIQRAMGQLDEYFTGSRMTFDIPLHLCGTEFQKRVWLSLPYIPYGETRSYKDIAVGIGQPNAVRAVAQAIGANAISILVPCHRVIGCNHTLTGYAGGLDAKKKLLELERRESFTQPYL
;
A
#
# COMPACT_ATOMS: atom_id res chain seq x y z
N MET A 1 -45.21 -11.27 9.16
CA MET A 1 -43.93 -10.80 8.64
C MET A 1 -42.95 -10.68 9.80
N SER A 2 -41.83 -11.41 9.78
CA SER A 2 -40.97 -11.55 10.97
C SER A 2 -40.14 -10.29 11.20
N THR A 3 -39.96 -9.94 12.47
CA THR A 3 -39.17 -8.81 13.00
C THR A 3 -37.74 -8.75 12.39
N LEU A 4 -37.17 -9.90 12.02
CA LEU A 4 -35.88 -10.03 11.35
C LEU A 4 -35.85 -9.43 9.93
N ARG A 5 -36.96 -9.52 9.16
CA ARG A 5 -37.06 -8.89 7.82
C ARG A 5 -37.16 -7.37 7.89
N LEU A 6 -37.80 -6.82 8.89
CA LEU A 6 -37.88 -5.38 9.15
C LEU A 6 -36.54 -4.81 9.62
N LEU A 7 -35.81 -5.56 10.46
CA LEU A 7 -34.46 -5.17 10.89
C LEU A 7 -33.44 -5.20 9.73
N ALA A 8 -33.50 -6.22 8.86
CA ALA A 8 -32.66 -6.31 7.67
C ALA A 8 -32.98 -5.21 6.63
N ALA A 9 -34.27 -4.89 6.42
CA ALA A 9 -34.68 -3.81 5.55
C ALA A 9 -34.28 -2.44 6.09
N ASN A 10 -34.41 -2.19 7.39
CA ASN A 10 -33.95 -0.96 8.05
C ASN A 10 -32.41 -0.84 8.06
N TYR A 11 -31.70 -1.97 8.20
CA TYR A 11 -30.24 -1.98 8.11
C TYR A 11 -29.78 -1.64 6.69
N ASN A 12 -30.36 -2.27 5.67
CA ASN A 12 -30.08 -1.96 4.25
C ASN A 12 -30.49 -0.52 3.87
N TYR A 13 -31.61 0.00 4.39
CA TYR A 13 -32.05 1.38 4.15
C TYR A 13 -31.11 2.41 4.80
N LYS A 14 -30.62 2.15 6.03
CA LYS A 14 -29.58 2.98 6.67
C LYS A 14 -28.25 2.91 5.92
N MET A 15 -27.90 1.75 5.33
CA MET A 15 -26.68 1.56 4.57
C MET A 15 -26.69 2.27 3.23
N THR A 16 -27.85 2.41 2.56
CA THR A 16 -28.00 3.11 1.28
C THR A 16 -28.09 4.63 1.41
N ASN A 17 -28.45 5.18 2.56
CA ASN A 17 -28.64 6.61 2.79
C ASN A 17 -27.52 7.30 3.59
N MET A 18 -26.47 6.59 3.99
CA MET A 18 -25.29 7.24 4.56
C MET A 18 -24.56 8.00 3.44
N LYS A 19 -24.47 9.33 3.55
CA LYS A 19 -23.65 10.16 2.66
C LYS A 19 -22.25 9.55 2.63
N LYS A 20 -21.77 9.24 1.43
CA LYS A 20 -20.38 8.82 1.26
C LYS A 20 -19.47 9.95 1.73
N GLY A 21 -18.45 9.62 2.52
CA GLY A 21 -17.38 10.56 2.86
C GLY A 21 -16.65 11.02 1.59
N VAL A 22 -15.94 12.13 1.68
CA VAL A 22 -15.10 12.64 0.59
C VAL A 22 -13.65 12.39 0.95
N ALA A 23 -12.93 11.71 0.06
CA ALA A 23 -11.49 11.49 0.18
C ALA A 23 -10.74 12.42 -0.78
N CYS A 24 -9.59 12.92 -0.33
CA CYS A 24 -8.68 13.69 -1.17
C CYS A 24 -7.86 12.76 -2.06
N LEU A 25 -7.57 13.19 -3.29
CA LEU A 25 -6.77 12.44 -4.24
C LEU A 25 -5.87 13.37 -5.05
N GLN A 26 -4.60 13.00 -5.20
CA GLN A 26 -3.63 13.68 -6.05
C GLN A 26 -2.77 12.68 -6.84
N TYR A 27 -2.24 13.16 -7.96
CA TYR A 27 -1.24 12.45 -8.75
C TYR A 27 0.16 12.91 -8.36
N TYR A 28 1.10 11.98 -8.32
CA TYR A 28 2.49 12.21 -8.04
C TYR A 28 3.35 11.61 -9.15
N LYS A 29 4.27 12.41 -9.70
CA LYS A 29 5.19 11.97 -10.76
C LYS A 29 6.50 11.52 -10.11
N SER A 30 6.69 10.20 -9.98
CA SER A 30 7.95 9.63 -9.49
C SER A 30 8.93 9.33 -10.63
N PRO A 31 10.23 9.14 -10.32
CA PRO A 31 11.21 8.64 -11.29
C PRO A 31 10.90 7.25 -11.86
N CYS A 32 10.06 6.48 -11.17
CA CYS A 32 9.66 5.13 -11.57
C CYS A 32 8.31 5.07 -12.31
N GLY A 33 7.59 6.20 -12.42
CA GLY A 33 6.28 6.28 -13.07
C GLY A 33 5.29 7.17 -12.30
N GLN A 34 4.13 7.37 -12.87
CA GLN A 34 3.08 8.15 -12.22
C GLN A 34 2.40 7.34 -11.12
N MET A 35 2.19 7.97 -9.98
CA MET A 35 1.50 7.40 -8.84
C MET A 35 0.24 8.21 -8.52
N ILE A 36 -0.68 7.58 -7.79
CA ILE A 36 -1.90 8.18 -7.28
C ILE A 36 -1.91 8.04 -5.76
N LEU A 37 -2.06 9.15 -5.06
CA LEU A 37 -2.15 9.20 -3.62
C LEU A 37 -3.55 9.61 -3.20
N ALA A 38 -4.09 8.96 -2.16
CA ALA A 38 -5.36 9.40 -1.58
C ALA A 38 -5.34 9.29 -0.06
N SER A 39 -6.11 10.20 0.56
CA SER A 39 -6.29 10.26 2.01
C SER A 39 -7.75 10.42 2.39
N VAL A 40 -8.05 9.92 3.58
CA VAL A 40 -9.30 10.18 4.29
C VAL A 40 -8.90 10.71 5.66
N ASP A 41 -9.49 11.81 6.05
CA ASP A 41 -9.06 12.55 7.24
C ASP A 41 -7.52 12.78 7.20
N ASP A 42 -6.82 12.47 8.25
CA ASP A 42 -5.35 12.64 8.36
C ASP A 42 -4.55 11.36 8.05
N GLU A 43 -5.17 10.34 7.44
CA GLU A 43 -4.52 9.07 7.11
C GLU A 43 -4.42 8.86 5.58
N LEU A 44 -3.25 8.42 5.12
CA LEU A 44 -3.04 8.00 3.73
C LEU A 44 -3.63 6.59 3.54
N CYS A 45 -4.58 6.44 2.61
CA CYS A 45 -5.26 5.18 2.33
C CYS A 45 -4.92 4.57 0.96
N LEU A 46 -4.26 5.32 0.11
CA LEU A 46 -3.80 4.89 -1.21
C LEU A 46 -2.47 5.59 -1.55
N CYS A 47 -1.51 4.84 -2.04
CA CYS A 47 -0.30 5.29 -2.72
C CYS A 47 0.07 4.19 -3.72
N ASP A 48 -0.47 4.25 -4.94
CA ASP A 48 -0.38 3.16 -5.89
C ASP A 48 0.02 3.68 -7.28
N TRP A 49 0.40 2.77 -8.16
CA TRP A 49 0.86 3.09 -9.50
C TRP A 49 -0.32 3.41 -10.40
N ASN A 50 -0.32 4.60 -11.00
CA ASN A 50 -1.36 4.97 -11.96
C ASN A 50 -1.24 4.09 -13.22
N ASP A 51 -2.35 3.90 -13.94
CA ASP A 51 -2.42 3.16 -15.21
C ASP A 51 -2.10 1.64 -15.12
N MET A 52 -2.03 1.08 -13.90
CA MET A 52 -1.86 -0.35 -13.69
C MET A 52 -3.19 -1.03 -13.34
N PRO A 53 -3.48 -2.22 -13.88
CA PRO A 53 -4.77 -2.91 -13.63
C PRO A 53 -5.07 -3.20 -12.15
N CYS A 54 -4.03 -3.34 -11.32
CA CYS A 54 -4.17 -3.53 -9.88
C CYS A 54 -4.58 -2.25 -9.14
N SER A 55 -4.18 -1.08 -9.63
CA SER A 55 -4.49 0.21 -9.02
C SER A 55 -6.00 0.48 -9.00
N GLU A 56 -6.69 0.26 -10.11
CA GLU A 56 -8.14 0.41 -10.16
C GLU A 56 -8.87 -0.51 -9.16
N ARG A 57 -8.43 -1.77 -9.06
CA ARG A 57 -8.96 -2.74 -8.09
C ARG A 57 -8.70 -2.28 -6.66
N ASN A 58 -7.50 -1.79 -6.34
CA ASN A 58 -7.14 -1.26 -5.04
C ASN A 58 -7.97 -0.02 -4.69
N MET A 59 -8.09 0.91 -5.62
CA MET A 59 -8.91 2.12 -5.47
C MET A 59 -10.37 1.78 -5.18
N ARG A 60 -10.98 0.88 -5.97
CA ARG A 60 -12.36 0.41 -5.74
C ARG A 60 -12.52 -0.26 -4.36
N ARG A 61 -11.51 -1.01 -3.91
CA ARG A 61 -11.51 -1.62 -2.57
C ARG A 61 -11.50 -0.56 -1.48
N VAL A 62 -10.63 0.44 -1.57
CA VAL A 62 -10.55 1.56 -0.61
C VAL A 62 -11.87 2.30 -0.56
N MET A 63 -12.42 2.72 -1.71
CA MET A 63 -13.71 3.41 -1.80
C MET A 63 -14.84 2.61 -1.11
N ARG A 64 -14.89 1.30 -1.36
CA ARG A 64 -15.91 0.42 -0.77
C ARG A 64 -15.74 0.26 0.73
N MET A 65 -14.52 0.02 1.21
CA MET A 65 -14.25 -0.24 2.63
C MET A 65 -14.43 1.01 3.49
N MET A 66 -13.99 2.16 2.99
CA MET A 66 -14.10 3.44 3.71
C MET A 66 -15.40 4.19 3.41
N ARG A 67 -16.20 3.72 2.44
CA ARG A 67 -17.44 4.37 1.98
C ARG A 67 -17.23 5.82 1.56
N VAL A 68 -16.17 6.06 0.78
CA VAL A 68 -15.77 7.37 0.30
C VAL A 68 -15.85 7.45 -1.23
N GLU A 69 -15.90 8.66 -1.74
CA GLU A 69 -15.64 9.00 -3.13
C GLU A 69 -14.38 9.86 -3.21
N PHE A 70 -13.55 9.62 -4.21
CA PHE A 70 -12.33 10.40 -4.41
C PHE A 70 -12.64 11.70 -5.14
N THR A 71 -12.10 12.79 -4.61
CA THR A 71 -12.15 14.11 -5.21
C THR A 71 -10.73 14.64 -5.40
N ARG A 72 -10.45 15.25 -6.54
CA ARG A 72 -9.15 15.93 -6.78
C ARG A 72 -8.99 17.13 -5.86
N ARG A 73 -8.44 16.88 -4.70
CA ARG A 73 -8.15 17.87 -3.66
C ARG A 73 -6.84 17.53 -2.98
N SER A 74 -6.16 18.53 -2.47
CA SER A 74 -5.00 18.33 -1.60
C SER A 74 -5.45 18.08 -0.16
N SER A 75 -4.58 17.42 0.60
CA SER A 75 -4.62 17.33 2.05
C SER A 75 -3.20 17.39 2.59
N ASP A 76 -3.03 17.81 3.85
CA ASP A 76 -1.71 17.94 4.46
C ASP A 76 -0.97 16.60 4.51
N VAL A 77 -1.67 15.49 4.75
CA VAL A 77 -1.06 14.16 4.76
C VAL A 77 -0.58 13.74 3.37
N ILE A 78 -1.30 14.08 2.29
CA ILE A 78 -0.84 13.83 0.92
C ILE A 78 0.40 14.67 0.61
N GLN A 79 0.41 15.96 0.97
CA GLN A 79 1.58 16.82 0.74
C GLN A 79 2.81 16.33 1.50
N ARG A 80 2.65 15.94 2.76
CA ARG A 80 3.73 15.31 3.54
C ARG A 80 4.22 14.01 2.90
N ALA A 81 3.31 13.15 2.44
CA ALA A 81 3.67 11.91 1.77
C ALA A 81 4.46 12.16 0.47
N MET A 82 4.04 13.15 -0.33
CA MET A 82 4.75 13.53 -1.55
C MET A 82 6.16 14.07 -1.23
N GLY A 83 6.30 14.96 -0.23
CA GLY A 83 7.62 15.44 0.21
C GLY A 83 8.54 14.31 0.68
N GLN A 84 8.01 13.36 1.45
CA GLN A 84 8.79 12.19 1.89
C GLN A 84 9.13 11.23 0.74
N LEU A 85 8.29 11.12 -0.28
CA LEU A 85 8.61 10.39 -1.50
C LEU A 85 9.72 11.08 -2.30
N ASP A 86 9.71 12.42 -2.39
CA ASP A 86 10.80 13.17 -3.04
C ASP A 86 12.14 12.93 -2.33
N GLU A 87 12.15 12.97 -0.99
CA GLU A 87 13.33 12.65 -0.18
C GLU A 87 13.77 11.18 -0.36
N TYR A 88 12.82 10.23 -0.43
CA TYR A 88 13.13 8.82 -0.69
C TYR A 88 13.78 8.62 -2.06
N PHE A 89 13.25 9.24 -3.11
CA PHE A 89 13.80 9.11 -4.46
C PHE A 89 15.14 9.84 -4.65
N THR A 90 15.48 10.79 -3.78
CA THR A 90 16.82 11.40 -3.73
C THR A 90 17.80 10.67 -2.81
N GLY A 91 17.36 9.59 -2.12
CA GLY A 91 18.16 8.81 -1.18
C GLY A 91 18.34 9.46 0.20
N SER A 92 17.72 10.60 0.46
CA SER A 92 17.83 11.30 1.74
C SER A 92 16.87 10.78 2.82
N ARG A 93 15.95 9.86 2.46
CA ARG A 93 15.00 9.23 3.37
C ARG A 93 14.92 7.72 3.18
N MET A 94 14.98 6.97 4.28
CA MET A 94 14.89 5.51 4.29
C MET A 94 13.61 4.98 4.96
N THR A 95 12.92 5.81 5.75
CA THR A 95 11.70 5.46 6.50
C THR A 95 10.63 6.53 6.34
N PHE A 96 9.36 6.14 6.46
CA PHE A 96 8.21 7.04 6.35
C PHE A 96 7.49 7.17 7.69
N ASP A 97 7.05 8.38 8.02
CA ASP A 97 6.31 8.71 9.24
C ASP A 97 4.89 9.23 8.94
N ILE A 98 4.28 8.72 7.88
CA ILE A 98 2.94 9.07 7.44
C ILE A 98 1.92 8.14 8.12
N PRO A 99 0.86 8.66 8.74
CA PRO A 99 -0.25 7.85 9.22
C PRO A 99 -0.93 7.09 8.07
N LEU A 100 -1.07 5.76 8.22
CA LEU A 100 -1.58 4.89 7.17
C LEU A 100 -2.89 4.22 7.56
N HIS A 101 -3.89 4.29 6.68
CA HIS A 101 -5.12 3.51 6.78
C HIS A 101 -5.07 2.29 5.86
N LEU A 102 -4.84 1.11 6.42
CA LEU A 102 -4.71 -0.14 5.66
C LEU A 102 -6.08 -0.73 5.34
N CYS A 103 -6.53 -0.58 4.11
CA CYS A 103 -7.80 -1.14 3.61
C CYS A 103 -7.62 -2.60 3.16
N GLY A 104 -7.84 -3.56 4.04
CA GLY A 104 -7.70 -4.98 3.75
C GLY A 104 -8.30 -5.90 4.82
N THR A 105 -8.27 -7.21 4.56
CA THR A 105 -8.63 -8.23 5.55
C THR A 105 -7.60 -8.27 6.67
N GLU A 106 -7.93 -8.85 7.82
CA GLU A 106 -7.00 -8.98 8.95
C GLU A 106 -5.72 -9.75 8.56
N PHE A 107 -5.84 -10.75 7.69
CA PHE A 107 -4.69 -11.46 7.15
C PHE A 107 -3.81 -10.54 6.29
N GLN A 108 -4.41 -9.77 5.38
CA GLN A 108 -3.68 -8.80 4.57
C GLN A 108 -2.98 -7.75 5.42
N LYS A 109 -3.66 -7.18 6.40
CA LYS A 109 -3.08 -6.21 7.32
C LYS A 109 -1.88 -6.77 8.07
N ARG A 110 -1.98 -8.01 8.60
CA ARG A 110 -0.83 -8.67 9.26
C ARG A 110 0.37 -8.81 8.32
N VAL A 111 0.14 -9.20 7.06
CA VAL A 111 1.20 -9.26 6.05
C VAL A 111 1.80 -7.88 5.81
N TRP A 112 0.97 -6.86 5.55
CA TRP A 112 1.45 -5.51 5.24
C TRP A 112 2.19 -4.87 6.40
N LEU A 113 1.74 -5.07 7.64
CA LEU A 113 2.40 -4.58 8.85
C LEU A 113 3.75 -5.26 9.12
N SER A 114 4.01 -6.44 8.54
CA SER A 114 5.32 -7.10 8.65
C SER A 114 6.35 -6.55 7.66
N LEU A 115 5.93 -5.91 6.56
CA LEU A 115 6.84 -5.46 5.51
C LEU A 115 7.79 -4.32 5.92
N PRO A 116 7.39 -3.33 6.73
CA PRO A 116 8.28 -2.28 7.21
C PRO A 116 9.46 -2.78 8.06
N TYR A 117 9.38 -4.01 8.59
CA TYR A 117 10.49 -4.64 9.31
C TYR A 117 11.59 -5.19 8.39
N ILE A 118 11.39 -5.19 7.06
CA ILE A 118 12.46 -5.46 6.11
C ILE A 118 13.30 -4.18 6.00
N PRO A 119 14.59 -4.21 6.41
CA PRO A 119 15.44 -3.02 6.35
C PRO A 119 15.56 -2.45 4.94
N TYR A 120 15.84 -1.15 4.85
CA TYR A 120 16.15 -0.47 3.61
C TYR A 120 17.35 -1.14 2.91
N GLY A 121 17.25 -1.41 1.62
CA GLY A 121 18.28 -2.09 0.84
C GLY A 121 18.32 -3.63 0.99
N GLU A 122 17.52 -4.20 1.90
CA GLU A 122 17.42 -5.66 2.07
C GLU A 122 16.19 -6.24 1.37
N THR A 123 16.23 -7.54 1.16
CA THR A 123 15.10 -8.28 0.59
C THR A 123 14.77 -9.52 1.42
N ARG A 124 13.53 -9.95 1.37
CA ARG A 124 13.04 -11.21 1.97
C ARG A 124 12.25 -11.99 0.93
N SER A 125 12.23 -13.32 1.06
CA SER A 125 11.35 -14.13 0.22
C SER A 125 9.91 -14.13 0.74
N TYR A 126 8.95 -14.47 -0.11
CA TYR A 126 7.56 -14.70 0.32
C TYR A 126 7.46 -15.76 1.43
N LYS A 127 8.38 -16.75 1.42
CA LYS A 127 8.46 -17.78 2.46
C LYS A 127 8.91 -17.18 3.79
N ASP A 128 9.91 -16.28 3.79
CA ASP A 128 10.38 -15.63 5.01
C ASP A 128 9.27 -14.80 5.65
N ILE A 129 8.49 -14.08 4.84
CA ILE A 129 7.32 -13.34 5.34
C ILE A 129 6.27 -14.30 5.93
N ALA A 130 5.98 -15.43 5.25
CA ALA A 130 5.04 -16.43 5.74
C ALA A 130 5.47 -17.02 7.09
N VAL A 131 6.75 -17.32 7.24
CA VAL A 131 7.36 -17.79 8.52
C VAL A 131 7.26 -16.69 9.57
N GLY A 132 7.66 -15.46 9.24
CA GLY A 132 7.68 -14.31 10.16
C GLY A 132 6.31 -13.97 10.75
N ILE A 133 5.22 -14.16 9.99
CA ILE A 133 3.85 -13.97 10.50
C ILE A 133 3.23 -15.21 11.14
N GLY A 134 4.02 -16.28 11.39
CA GLY A 134 3.57 -17.54 11.99
C GLY A 134 2.67 -18.40 11.09
N GLN A 135 2.77 -18.26 9.76
CA GLN A 135 1.94 -18.97 8.78
C GLN A 135 2.79 -19.62 7.68
N PRO A 136 3.76 -20.52 8.01
CA PRO A 136 4.76 -21.03 7.07
C PRO A 136 4.17 -21.74 5.84
N ASN A 137 2.97 -22.27 5.96
CA ASN A 137 2.26 -22.96 4.87
C ASN A 137 1.44 -22.00 3.97
N ALA A 138 1.34 -20.73 4.32
CA ALA A 138 0.49 -19.74 3.64
C ALA A 138 1.22 -18.91 2.57
N VAL A 139 2.33 -19.41 1.99
CA VAL A 139 3.20 -18.64 1.06
C VAL A 139 2.42 -18.05 -0.12
N ARG A 140 1.49 -18.80 -0.72
CA ARG A 140 0.65 -18.32 -1.83
C ARG A 140 -0.30 -17.20 -1.38
N ALA A 141 -0.93 -17.36 -0.20
CA ALA A 141 -1.82 -16.35 0.36
C ALA A 141 -1.05 -15.07 0.74
N VAL A 142 0.17 -15.20 1.26
CA VAL A 142 1.10 -14.09 1.52
C VAL A 142 1.43 -13.35 0.22
N ALA A 143 1.77 -14.07 -0.85
CA ALA A 143 2.06 -13.46 -2.15
C ALA A 143 0.83 -12.69 -2.70
N GLN A 144 -0.37 -13.24 -2.57
CA GLN A 144 -1.60 -12.55 -2.95
C GLN A 144 -1.87 -11.31 -2.08
N ALA A 145 -1.63 -11.39 -0.77
CA ALA A 145 -1.77 -10.26 0.14
C ALA A 145 -0.77 -9.14 -0.21
N ILE A 146 0.48 -9.48 -0.50
CA ILE A 146 1.52 -8.53 -0.93
C ILE A 146 1.14 -7.87 -2.25
N GLY A 147 0.64 -8.63 -3.22
CA GLY A 147 0.14 -8.11 -4.51
C GLY A 147 -1.13 -7.26 -4.39
N ALA A 148 -1.82 -7.31 -3.25
CA ALA A 148 -2.99 -6.48 -2.95
C ALA A 148 -2.65 -5.22 -2.12
N ASN A 149 -1.36 -4.93 -1.87
CA ASN A 149 -0.95 -3.71 -1.18
C ASN A 149 -1.37 -2.47 -1.98
N ALA A 150 -2.11 -1.58 -1.33
CA ALA A 150 -2.58 -0.32 -1.92
C ALA A 150 -1.71 0.89 -1.56
N ILE A 151 -0.65 0.69 -0.75
CA ILE A 151 0.24 1.75 -0.28
C ILE A 151 1.69 1.37 -0.64
N SER A 152 1.96 1.40 -1.94
CA SER A 152 3.29 1.07 -2.50
C SER A 152 4.38 2.00 -1.95
N ILE A 153 5.58 1.51 -1.82
CA ILE A 153 6.79 2.16 -1.31
C ILE A 153 6.73 2.35 0.21
N LEU A 154 5.77 3.08 0.76
CA LEU A 154 5.62 3.28 2.21
C LEU A 154 5.42 1.94 2.94
N VAL A 155 4.64 1.03 2.35
CA VAL A 155 4.58 -0.38 2.72
C VAL A 155 5.43 -1.15 1.69
N PRO A 156 6.67 -1.54 2.02
CA PRO A 156 7.71 -1.84 1.03
C PRO A 156 7.57 -3.25 0.42
N CYS A 157 6.47 -3.50 -0.28
CA CYS A 157 6.22 -4.77 -0.95
C CYS A 157 7.22 -5.08 -2.08
N HIS A 158 7.93 -4.06 -2.59
CA HIS A 158 9.03 -4.24 -3.55
C HIS A 158 10.24 -4.99 -2.96
N ARG A 159 10.43 -4.97 -1.63
CA ARG A 159 11.50 -5.72 -0.93
C ARG A 159 11.22 -7.22 -0.83
N VAL A 160 10.03 -7.70 -1.25
CA VAL A 160 9.72 -9.13 -1.23
C VAL A 160 9.93 -9.73 -2.62
N ILE A 161 10.77 -10.80 -2.70
CA ILE A 161 11.21 -11.45 -3.94
C ILE A 161 10.95 -12.96 -3.90
N GLY A 162 11.19 -13.65 -5.02
CA GLY A 162 11.16 -15.12 -5.07
C GLY A 162 12.28 -15.76 -4.25
N CYS A 163 12.11 -17.01 -3.80
CA CYS A 163 13.11 -17.74 -3.02
C CYS A 163 14.42 -18.01 -3.79
N ASN A 164 14.37 -17.96 -5.12
CA ASN A 164 15.54 -18.05 -6.02
C ASN A 164 16.11 -16.68 -6.39
N HIS A 165 15.81 -15.63 -5.60
CA HIS A 165 16.20 -14.24 -5.82
C HIS A 165 15.66 -13.62 -7.13
N THR A 166 14.69 -14.25 -7.79
CA THR A 166 14.05 -13.69 -8.98
C THR A 166 13.06 -12.58 -8.60
N LEU A 167 13.01 -11.54 -9.42
CA LEU A 167 11.99 -10.51 -9.32
C LEU A 167 10.67 -11.09 -9.81
N THR A 168 9.68 -11.15 -8.94
CA THR A 168 8.33 -11.62 -9.24
C THR A 168 7.30 -10.59 -8.81
N GLY A 169 6.20 -10.52 -9.51
CA GLY A 169 5.00 -9.75 -9.26
C GLY A 169 5.17 -8.45 -8.47
N TYR A 170 4.87 -7.32 -9.09
CA TYR A 170 4.83 -6.02 -8.41
C TYR A 170 3.72 -5.16 -9.02
N ALA A 171 3.03 -4.38 -8.20
CA ALA A 171 1.92 -3.53 -8.64
C ALA A 171 2.35 -2.52 -9.72
N GLY A 172 3.54 -1.93 -9.59
CA GLY A 172 4.12 -1.00 -10.56
C GLY A 172 4.89 -1.64 -11.71
N GLY A 173 4.83 -2.98 -11.86
CA GLY A 173 5.62 -3.70 -12.84
C GLY A 173 7.05 -3.99 -12.38
N LEU A 174 7.72 -4.92 -13.05
CA LEU A 174 9.05 -5.38 -12.64
C LEU A 174 10.14 -4.31 -12.83
N ASP A 175 9.98 -3.42 -13.79
CA ASP A 175 10.93 -2.31 -14.01
C ASP A 175 10.93 -1.33 -12.85
N ALA A 176 9.75 -0.94 -12.35
CA ALA A 176 9.65 -0.09 -11.16
C ALA A 176 10.23 -0.79 -9.93
N LYS A 177 9.93 -2.09 -9.73
CA LYS A 177 10.50 -2.88 -8.63
C LYS A 177 12.02 -2.91 -8.68
N LYS A 178 12.59 -3.15 -9.86
CA LYS A 178 14.05 -3.18 -10.08
C LYS A 178 14.67 -1.84 -9.72
N LYS A 179 14.12 -0.73 -10.24
CA LYS A 179 14.61 0.63 -9.96
C LYS A 179 14.58 0.98 -8.47
N LEU A 180 13.50 0.60 -7.75
CA LEU A 180 13.39 0.82 -6.31
C LEU A 180 14.45 0.03 -5.54
N LEU A 181 14.67 -1.24 -5.87
CA LEU A 181 15.69 -2.07 -5.24
C LEU A 181 17.11 -1.57 -5.57
N GLU A 182 17.35 -1.08 -6.77
CA GLU A 182 18.64 -0.48 -7.15
C GLU A 182 18.89 0.84 -6.41
N LEU A 183 17.89 1.69 -6.27
CA LEU A 183 17.97 2.91 -5.47
C LEU A 183 18.36 2.58 -4.03
N GLU A 184 17.63 1.68 -3.39
CA GLU A 184 17.87 1.32 -2.00
C GLU A 184 19.26 0.68 -1.76
N ARG A 185 19.78 -0.10 -2.72
CA ARG A 185 21.13 -0.71 -2.62
C ARG A 185 22.24 0.34 -2.74
N ARG A 186 22.13 1.31 -3.63
CA ARG A 186 23.15 2.36 -3.82
C ARG A 186 23.33 3.16 -2.55
N GLU A 187 22.24 3.57 -1.92
CA GLU A 187 22.27 4.39 -0.70
C GLU A 187 22.76 3.59 0.52
N SER A 188 22.52 2.28 0.58
CA SER A 188 23.04 1.43 1.65
C SER A 188 24.58 1.37 1.69
N PHE A 189 25.27 1.63 0.59
CA PHE A 189 26.73 1.65 0.50
C PHE A 189 27.34 3.05 0.77
N THR A 190 26.53 4.10 0.78
CA THR A 190 27.01 5.48 0.94
C THR A 190 26.96 5.99 2.38
N GLN A 191 26.32 5.28 3.30
CA GLN A 191 26.34 5.63 4.72
C GLN A 191 27.58 5.00 5.40
N PRO A 192 28.51 5.82 5.93
CA PRO A 192 29.55 5.29 6.80
C PRO A 192 28.88 4.74 8.07
N TYR A 193 29.27 3.53 8.47
CA TYR A 193 28.93 2.99 9.77
C TYR A 193 29.40 3.97 10.83
N LEU A 194 28.47 4.62 11.56
CA LEU A 194 28.72 5.35 12.78
C LEU A 194 28.65 4.38 13.95
#